data_6b363cfd0b411231c195d60230f7c20c
#
_entry.id   6b363cfd0b411231c195d60230f7c20c
#
_cell.length_a   1.000
_cell.length_b   1.000
_cell.length_c   1.000
_cell.angle_alpha   90.00
_cell.angle_beta   90.00
_cell.angle_gamma   90.00
#
_symmetry.space_group_name_H-M   'P 1'
#
loop_
_entity.id
_entity.type
_entity.pdbx_description
1 polymer ?
#
loop_
_entity_poly.entity_id
_entity_poly.type
_entity_poly.pdbx_seq_one_letter_code
_entity_poly.pdbx_strand_id
1 'polypeptide(L)'
;MLTRQELLSNRELLIDKTRGALCGLAIGDSFGDAARTPDNQRDYGFITDFHKGDSWSTDDTEFALMVAKTIIEAGGDFTSQDVVNAWLENVATEDELRRGGVSEVEACNNLRRGIRPPHSGRFNPYHQSDGAAMRSGPIGIYCAGDPEKAKYLAQVDAEVSHSEEGVWGAQAVAVAVSLAMVDATMDDIWDGVMSCAPKDSWFEETLKRAADIVERAQGDIALAWMPLHNDLFSTHRSTVCEALPEVFGCLKLRHENFKSGLLLACNFGRDADTIGAVAGAVLGARYGAGSIPQHWISKTQFPSGTCLSFTKGIDILDYADKIAALMK
;
A
#
# COMPACT_ATOMS: atom_id res chain seq x y z
N MET A 1 10.98 19.40 4.59
CA MET A 1 11.40 18.00 4.42
C MET A 1 12.62 17.74 5.32
N LEU A 2 12.58 16.67 6.11
CA LEU A 2 13.73 16.20 6.89
C LEU A 2 14.72 15.49 5.96
N THR A 3 15.99 15.46 6.33
CA THR A 3 16.93 14.50 5.74
C THR A 3 16.73 13.12 6.38
N ARG A 4 17.11 12.05 5.69
CA ARG A 4 17.16 10.69 6.27
C ARG A 4 17.95 10.69 7.60
N GLN A 5 19.10 11.34 7.65
CA GLN A 5 19.94 11.36 8.84
C GLN A 5 19.26 12.05 10.04
N GLU A 6 18.53 13.14 9.82
CA GLU A 6 17.75 13.81 10.87
C GLU A 6 16.65 12.88 11.40
N LEU A 7 15.93 12.18 10.54
CA LEU A 7 14.93 11.20 10.96
C LEU A 7 15.56 10.06 11.78
N LEU A 8 16.65 9.46 11.29
CA LEU A 8 17.31 8.34 11.98
C LEU A 8 17.92 8.74 13.33
N SER A 9 18.34 9.99 13.48
CA SER A 9 18.87 10.51 14.75
C SER A 9 17.78 10.78 15.80
N ASN A 10 16.52 10.92 15.37
CA ASN A 10 15.37 11.10 16.26
C ASN A 10 14.58 9.79 16.39
N ARG A 11 15.03 8.95 17.33
CA ARG A 11 14.48 7.60 17.52
C ARG A 11 12.97 7.58 17.83
N GLU A 12 12.49 8.55 18.60
CA GLU A 12 11.08 8.67 18.97
C GLU A 12 10.22 8.98 17.74
N LEU A 13 10.63 9.96 16.95
CA LEU A 13 9.95 10.31 15.70
C LEU A 13 9.99 9.18 14.69
N LEU A 14 11.12 8.48 14.56
CA LEU A 14 11.24 7.33 13.67
C LEU A 14 10.24 6.22 14.02
N ILE A 15 10.15 5.86 15.30
CA ILE A 15 9.21 4.84 15.79
C ILE A 15 7.76 5.31 15.56
N ASP A 16 7.45 6.56 15.89
CA ASP A 16 6.10 7.10 15.72
C ASP A 16 5.65 7.06 14.24
N LYS A 17 6.51 7.48 13.32
CA LYS A 17 6.23 7.44 11.87
C LYS A 17 6.12 6.01 11.32
N THR A 18 7.01 5.13 11.74
CA THR A 18 7.00 3.71 11.31
C THR A 18 5.72 3.01 11.77
N ARG A 19 5.34 3.20 13.04
CA ARG A 19 4.07 2.70 13.58
C ARG A 19 2.88 3.33 12.86
N GLY A 20 2.93 4.65 12.63
CA GLY A 20 1.89 5.38 11.91
C GLY A 20 1.63 4.82 10.52
N ALA A 21 2.69 4.56 9.76
CA ALA A 21 2.59 4.03 8.40
C ALA A 21 1.98 2.62 8.37
N LEU A 22 2.46 1.72 9.21
CA LEU A 22 1.99 0.34 9.20
C LEU A 22 0.58 0.19 9.78
N CYS A 23 0.27 0.91 10.88
CA CYS A 23 -1.10 0.98 11.41
C CYS A 23 -2.05 1.68 10.45
N GLY A 24 -1.60 2.75 9.81
CA GLY A 24 -2.40 3.48 8.81
C GLY A 24 -2.81 2.59 7.64
N LEU A 25 -1.87 1.76 7.15
CA LEU A 25 -2.16 0.76 6.13
C LEU A 25 -3.28 -0.19 6.59
N ALA A 26 -3.13 -0.81 7.75
CA ALA A 26 -4.10 -1.78 8.26
C ALA A 26 -5.49 -1.17 8.56
N ILE A 27 -5.53 0.08 9.02
CA ILE A 27 -6.79 0.81 9.25
C ILE A 27 -7.44 1.13 7.89
N GLY A 28 -6.65 1.57 6.92
CA GLY A 28 -7.11 1.88 5.57
C GLY A 28 -7.69 0.68 4.84
N ASP A 29 -7.03 -0.46 4.91
CA ASP A 29 -7.51 -1.74 4.43
C ASP A 29 -8.89 -2.09 5.05
N SER A 30 -8.98 -2.09 6.37
CA SER A 30 -10.23 -2.44 7.08
C SER A 30 -11.40 -1.51 6.76
N PHE A 31 -11.15 -0.20 6.67
CA PHE A 31 -12.18 0.79 6.34
C PHE A 31 -12.57 0.72 4.86
N GLY A 32 -11.58 0.60 3.99
CA GLY A 32 -11.80 0.55 2.56
C GLY A 32 -12.60 -0.70 2.15
N ASP A 33 -12.26 -1.85 2.72
CA ASP A 33 -13.02 -3.06 2.46
C ASP A 33 -14.49 -2.97 2.92
N ALA A 34 -14.75 -2.29 4.03
CA ALA A 34 -16.10 -2.02 4.48
C ALA A 34 -16.89 -1.12 3.50
N ALA A 35 -16.21 -0.29 2.69
CA ALA A 35 -16.82 0.58 1.70
C ALA A 35 -16.69 0.07 0.24
N ARG A 36 -16.05 -1.07 0.02
CA ARG A 36 -15.58 -1.54 -1.29
C ARG A 36 -16.69 -1.84 -2.30
N THR A 37 -17.81 -2.41 -1.87
CA THR A 37 -18.86 -2.86 -2.78
C THR A 37 -20.13 -2.02 -2.65
N PRO A 38 -20.95 -1.92 -3.72
CA PRO A 38 -22.27 -1.25 -3.62
C PRO A 38 -23.15 -1.84 -2.52
N ASP A 39 -23.05 -3.15 -2.27
CA ASP A 39 -23.79 -3.82 -1.20
C ASP A 39 -23.30 -3.36 0.17
N ASN A 40 -21.97 -3.32 0.38
CA ASN A 40 -21.39 -2.79 1.61
C ASN A 40 -21.73 -1.31 1.81
N GLN A 41 -21.63 -0.48 0.75
CA GLN A 41 -21.99 0.93 0.82
C GLN A 41 -23.45 1.14 1.20
N ARG A 42 -24.37 0.30 0.68
CA ARG A 42 -25.78 0.34 1.07
C ARG A 42 -25.99 -0.10 2.51
N ASP A 43 -25.31 -1.14 2.97
CA ASP A 43 -25.54 -1.76 4.28
C ASP A 43 -24.80 -1.02 5.40
N TYR A 44 -23.63 -0.44 5.12
CA TYR A 44 -22.77 0.24 6.10
C TYR A 44 -22.81 1.76 6.00
N GLY A 45 -23.21 2.30 4.85
CA GLY A 45 -23.20 3.74 4.59
C GLY A 45 -21.78 4.29 4.44
N PHE A 46 -21.63 5.57 4.76
CA PHE A 46 -20.32 6.25 4.72
C PHE A 46 -19.50 5.84 5.97
N ILE A 47 -18.32 5.28 5.74
CA ILE A 47 -17.44 4.80 6.80
C ILE A 47 -16.75 6.00 7.47
N THR A 48 -16.90 6.12 8.76
CA THR A 48 -16.23 7.14 9.60
C THR A 48 -15.54 6.55 10.82
N ASP A 49 -15.77 5.24 11.08
CA ASP A 49 -15.19 4.41 12.13
C ASP A 49 -15.47 2.94 11.80
N PHE A 50 -14.99 2.00 12.60
CA PHE A 50 -15.26 0.57 12.40
C PHE A 50 -16.76 0.27 12.46
N HIS A 51 -17.24 -0.43 11.44
CA HIS A 51 -18.65 -0.81 11.37
C HIS A 51 -19.03 -1.75 12.53
N LYS A 52 -20.00 -1.37 13.32
CA LYS A 52 -20.41 -2.09 14.55
C LYS A 52 -19.26 -2.35 15.53
N GLY A 53 -18.15 -1.63 15.40
CA GLY A 53 -16.96 -1.80 16.22
C GLY A 53 -16.06 -2.96 15.81
N ASP A 54 -16.30 -3.63 14.68
CA ASP A 54 -15.51 -4.74 14.19
C ASP A 54 -14.44 -4.25 13.22
N SER A 55 -13.23 -4.84 13.32
CA SER A 55 -12.13 -4.67 12.39
C SER A 55 -11.73 -6.01 11.81
N TRP A 56 -11.19 -6.00 10.61
CA TRP A 56 -10.60 -7.17 9.97
C TRP A 56 -9.47 -6.74 9.04
N SER A 57 -8.61 -7.68 8.66
CA SER A 57 -7.60 -7.49 7.60
C SER A 57 -8.03 -8.21 6.33
N THR A 58 -7.56 -7.71 5.19
CA THR A 58 -7.61 -8.39 3.92
C THR A 58 -6.21 -8.80 3.49
N ASP A 59 -6.03 -9.17 2.22
CA ASP A 59 -4.73 -9.44 1.62
C ASP A 59 -3.79 -8.23 1.66
N ASP A 60 -4.29 -7.00 1.57
CA ASP A 60 -3.48 -5.78 1.68
C ASP A 60 -2.60 -5.76 2.93
N THR A 61 -3.22 -5.85 4.10
CA THR A 61 -2.49 -5.88 5.37
C THR A 61 -1.63 -7.13 5.50
N GLU A 62 -2.16 -8.29 5.14
CA GLU A 62 -1.51 -9.57 5.42
C GLU A 62 -0.30 -9.80 4.51
N PHE A 63 -0.35 -9.40 3.23
CA PHE A 63 0.83 -9.38 2.36
C PHE A 63 1.83 -8.28 2.72
N ALA A 64 1.38 -7.11 3.19
CA ALA A 64 2.30 -6.10 3.71
C ALA A 64 3.08 -6.64 4.92
N LEU A 65 2.45 -7.40 5.81
CA LEU A 65 3.14 -8.05 6.93
C LEU A 65 4.09 -9.17 6.47
N MET A 66 3.81 -9.86 5.38
CA MET A 66 4.75 -10.80 4.77
C MET A 66 6.01 -10.07 4.26
N VAL A 67 5.84 -8.94 3.59
CA VAL A 67 6.99 -8.11 3.16
C VAL A 67 7.76 -7.58 4.37
N ALA A 68 7.08 -7.10 5.40
CA ALA A 68 7.70 -6.68 6.66
C ALA A 68 8.51 -7.82 7.31
N LYS A 69 7.95 -9.05 7.34
CA LYS A 69 8.63 -10.27 7.80
C LYS A 69 9.88 -10.53 6.98
N THR A 70 9.81 -10.44 5.65
CA THR A 70 10.96 -10.64 4.76
C THR A 70 12.08 -9.64 5.06
N ILE A 71 11.76 -8.34 5.25
CA ILE A 71 12.74 -7.31 5.64
C ILE A 71 13.38 -7.65 6.98
N ILE A 72 12.59 -8.06 7.98
CA ILE A 72 13.06 -8.36 9.33
C ILE A 72 13.99 -9.59 9.31
N GLU A 73 13.61 -10.66 8.63
CA GLU A 73 14.37 -11.91 8.57
C GLU A 73 15.67 -11.78 7.76
N ALA A 74 15.66 -10.97 6.69
CA ALA A 74 16.87 -10.63 5.95
C ALA A 74 17.82 -9.69 6.72
N GLY A 75 17.37 -9.09 7.81
CA GLY A 75 18.14 -8.08 8.55
C GLY A 75 18.24 -6.73 7.85
N GLY A 76 17.30 -6.43 6.96
CA GLY A 76 17.22 -5.19 6.21
C GLY A 76 17.06 -5.42 4.70
N ASP A 77 18.12 -5.21 3.94
CA ASP A 77 18.09 -5.42 2.49
C ASP A 77 17.88 -6.90 2.16
N PHE A 78 16.92 -7.17 1.33
CA PHE A 78 16.56 -8.53 0.92
C PHE A 78 16.80 -8.76 -0.57
N THR A 79 16.91 -10.00 -0.97
CA THR A 79 17.13 -10.45 -2.34
C THR A 79 15.88 -11.09 -2.93
N SER A 80 15.86 -11.28 -4.24
CA SER A 80 14.80 -12.05 -4.92
C SER A 80 14.65 -13.47 -4.36
N GLN A 81 15.75 -14.09 -3.87
CA GLN A 81 15.68 -15.41 -3.27
C GLN A 81 14.98 -15.38 -1.91
N ASP A 82 15.18 -14.33 -1.10
CA ASP A 82 14.48 -14.16 0.18
C ASP A 82 12.98 -14.01 -0.06
N VAL A 83 12.57 -13.23 -1.08
CA VAL A 83 11.17 -13.10 -1.49
C VAL A 83 10.60 -14.45 -1.91
N VAL A 84 11.30 -15.20 -2.75
CA VAL A 84 10.86 -16.55 -3.19
C VAL A 84 10.68 -17.48 -1.99
N ASN A 85 11.62 -17.47 -1.06
CA ASN A 85 11.54 -18.31 0.15
C ASN A 85 10.31 -17.92 1.00
N ALA A 86 10.12 -16.63 1.26
CA ALA A 86 8.96 -16.11 1.99
C ALA A 86 7.64 -16.54 1.35
N TRP A 87 7.54 -16.45 0.02
CA TRP A 87 6.34 -16.88 -0.72
C TRP A 87 6.11 -18.39 -0.64
N LEU A 88 7.15 -19.20 -0.80
CA LEU A 88 7.04 -20.67 -0.72
C LEU A 88 6.68 -21.15 0.69
N GLU A 89 7.17 -20.47 1.72
CA GLU A 89 6.95 -20.85 3.11
C GLU A 89 5.60 -20.35 3.66
N ASN A 90 5.15 -19.16 3.27
CA ASN A 90 4.03 -18.50 3.93
C ASN A 90 2.80 -18.29 3.03
N VAL A 91 2.93 -18.36 1.70
CA VAL A 91 1.83 -18.14 0.76
C VAL A 91 1.48 -19.41 0.00
N ALA A 92 2.47 -20.06 -0.60
CA ALA A 92 2.23 -21.28 -1.39
C ALA A 92 1.86 -22.51 -0.54
N THR A 93 1.95 -22.42 0.77
CA THR A 93 1.50 -23.44 1.74
C THR A 93 0.02 -23.33 2.09
N GLU A 94 -0.61 -22.17 1.83
CA GLU A 94 -2.05 -22.03 2.03
C GLU A 94 -2.82 -22.90 1.04
N ASP A 95 -3.84 -23.61 1.53
CA ASP A 95 -4.74 -24.43 0.69
C ASP A 95 -5.59 -23.54 -0.21
N GLU A 96 -6.03 -22.38 0.28
CA GLU A 96 -6.82 -21.39 -0.40
C GLU A 96 -6.43 -19.97 0.09
N LEU A 97 -6.08 -19.09 -0.82
CA LEU A 97 -5.87 -17.67 -0.51
C LEU A 97 -7.23 -16.96 -0.43
N ARG A 98 -7.89 -17.09 0.70
CA ARG A 98 -9.17 -16.42 0.93
C ARG A 98 -8.97 -14.91 0.89
N ARG A 99 -9.77 -14.25 0.02
CA ARG A 99 -9.67 -12.81 -0.24
C ARG A 99 -8.34 -12.37 -0.89
N GLY A 100 -7.46 -13.29 -1.24
CA GLY A 100 -6.28 -13.00 -2.03
C GLY A 100 -6.60 -12.76 -3.50
N GLY A 101 -5.80 -11.94 -4.14
CA GLY A 101 -5.94 -11.62 -5.56
C GLY A 101 -5.58 -12.80 -6.47
N VAL A 102 -6.07 -12.76 -7.70
CA VAL A 102 -5.78 -13.79 -8.71
C VAL A 102 -4.31 -13.79 -9.09
N SER A 103 -3.66 -12.62 -9.06
CA SER A 103 -2.22 -12.46 -9.30
C SER A 103 -1.37 -13.23 -8.29
N GLU A 104 -1.76 -13.25 -7.02
CA GLU A 104 -1.07 -13.97 -5.95
C GLU A 104 -1.22 -15.49 -6.13
N VAL A 105 -2.42 -15.95 -6.50
CA VAL A 105 -2.67 -17.37 -6.81
C VAL A 105 -1.80 -17.83 -7.98
N GLU A 106 -1.75 -17.07 -9.07
CA GLU A 106 -0.93 -17.43 -10.24
C GLU A 106 0.58 -17.35 -9.94
N ALA A 107 1.02 -16.41 -9.12
CA ALA A 107 2.41 -16.38 -8.65
C ALA A 107 2.78 -17.67 -7.90
N CYS A 108 1.93 -18.13 -6.97
CA CYS A 108 2.12 -19.40 -6.28
C CYS A 108 2.16 -20.58 -7.24
N ASN A 109 1.28 -20.64 -8.25
CA ASN A 109 1.27 -21.67 -9.27
C ASN A 109 2.59 -21.66 -10.06
N ASN A 110 3.08 -20.50 -10.45
CA ASN A 110 4.36 -20.36 -11.15
C ASN A 110 5.53 -20.82 -10.28
N LEU A 111 5.58 -20.40 -9.01
CA LEU A 111 6.63 -20.80 -8.08
C LEU A 111 6.65 -22.33 -7.83
N ARG A 112 5.46 -22.95 -7.67
CA ARG A 112 5.30 -24.41 -7.52
C ARG A 112 5.78 -25.19 -8.75
N ARG A 113 5.67 -24.60 -9.96
CA ARG A 113 6.20 -25.14 -11.21
C ARG A 113 7.70 -24.88 -11.39
N GLY A 114 8.36 -24.23 -10.45
CA GLY A 114 9.79 -23.88 -10.51
C GLY A 114 10.09 -22.62 -11.32
N ILE A 115 9.10 -21.86 -11.78
CA ILE A 115 9.29 -20.58 -12.45
C ILE A 115 9.65 -19.54 -11.40
N ARG A 116 10.73 -18.80 -11.62
CA ARG A 116 11.29 -17.84 -10.65
C ARG A 116 11.21 -16.41 -11.18
N PRO A 117 11.27 -15.37 -10.30
CA PRO A 117 11.38 -13.98 -10.74
C PRO A 117 12.57 -13.78 -11.71
N PRO A 118 12.44 -12.89 -12.69
CA PRO A 118 11.25 -12.10 -13.01
C PRO A 118 10.20 -12.85 -13.86
N HIS A 119 10.47 -14.10 -14.25
CA HIS A 119 9.56 -14.85 -15.14
C HIS A 119 8.27 -15.25 -14.46
N SER A 120 8.26 -15.49 -13.14
CA SER A 120 7.03 -15.79 -12.40
C SER A 120 6.01 -14.66 -12.49
N GLY A 121 6.47 -13.41 -12.43
CA GLY A 121 5.63 -12.24 -12.67
C GLY A 121 5.28 -12.04 -14.15
N ARG A 122 6.24 -12.16 -15.06
CA ARG A 122 6.01 -11.98 -16.51
C ARG A 122 5.04 -13.00 -17.11
N PHE A 123 4.99 -14.21 -16.58
CA PHE A 123 4.07 -15.27 -17.02
C PHE A 123 2.77 -15.29 -16.24
N ASN A 124 2.49 -14.24 -15.47
CA ASN A 124 1.26 -14.04 -14.74
C ASN A 124 0.29 -13.20 -15.60
N PRO A 125 -0.88 -13.73 -16.01
CA PRO A 125 -1.83 -12.98 -16.83
C PRO A 125 -2.45 -11.78 -16.09
N TYR A 126 -2.30 -11.71 -14.77
CA TYR A 126 -2.80 -10.61 -13.92
C TYR A 126 -1.67 -9.70 -13.42
N HIS A 127 -0.54 -9.67 -14.10
CA HIS A 127 0.68 -8.94 -13.72
C HIS A 127 0.51 -7.41 -13.61
N GLN A 128 -0.58 -6.85 -14.11
CA GLN A 128 -0.91 -5.42 -14.06
C GLN A 128 -1.78 -5.04 -12.87
N SER A 129 -2.12 -6.01 -12.00
CA SER A 129 -2.92 -5.71 -10.81
C SER A 129 -2.10 -4.94 -9.77
N ASP A 130 -2.78 -4.41 -8.77
CA ASP A 130 -2.20 -3.64 -7.67
C ASP A 130 -1.70 -4.49 -6.50
N GLY A 131 -1.78 -5.83 -6.60
CA GLY A 131 -1.37 -6.74 -5.53
C GLY A 131 0.10 -6.63 -5.09
N ALA A 132 1.02 -6.11 -5.95
CA ALA A 132 2.37 -5.75 -5.51
C ALA A 132 2.41 -4.36 -4.87
N ALA A 133 1.58 -3.44 -5.33
CA ALA A 133 1.52 -2.07 -4.81
C ALA A 133 0.96 -2.04 -3.38
N MET A 134 -0.15 -2.76 -3.11
CA MET A 134 -0.81 -2.80 -1.80
C MET A 134 0.14 -3.22 -0.66
N ARG A 135 1.12 -4.11 -0.95
CA ARG A 135 2.06 -4.65 0.04
C ARG A 135 3.38 -3.90 0.16
N SER A 136 3.63 -2.88 -0.68
CA SER A 136 4.94 -2.21 -0.77
C SER A 136 5.20 -1.16 0.32
N GLY A 137 4.19 -0.83 1.15
CA GLY A 137 4.33 0.12 2.25
C GLY A 137 5.55 -0.13 3.17
N PRO A 138 5.77 -1.33 3.69
CA PRO A 138 6.93 -1.66 4.55
C PRO A 138 8.29 -1.40 3.90
N ILE A 139 8.39 -1.53 2.57
CA ILE A 139 9.62 -1.21 1.83
C ILE A 139 9.89 0.30 1.91
N GLY A 140 8.86 1.12 1.67
CA GLY A 140 8.97 2.57 1.79
C GLY A 140 9.34 3.01 3.21
N ILE A 141 8.78 2.37 4.23
CA ILE A 141 9.14 2.60 5.63
C ILE A 141 10.65 2.32 5.85
N TYR A 142 11.11 1.13 5.49
CA TYR A 142 12.51 0.74 5.66
C TYR A 142 13.48 1.66 4.89
N CYS A 143 13.08 2.10 3.72
CA CYS A 143 13.83 3.01 2.85
C CYS A 143 13.52 4.50 3.11
N ALA A 144 13.03 4.88 4.30
CA ALA A 144 12.65 6.27 4.59
C ALA A 144 13.71 7.28 4.12
N GLY A 145 13.30 8.24 3.28
CA GLY A 145 14.18 9.27 2.71
C GLY A 145 15.19 8.78 1.66
N ASP A 146 15.07 7.55 1.19
CA ASP A 146 15.87 6.96 0.10
C ASP A 146 14.95 6.37 -0.98
N PRO A 147 14.34 7.20 -1.83
CA PRO A 147 13.38 6.76 -2.84
C PRO A 147 14.00 5.83 -3.90
N GLU A 148 15.28 5.96 -4.23
CA GLU A 148 15.94 5.08 -5.20
C GLU A 148 16.09 3.65 -4.65
N LYS A 149 16.47 3.52 -3.39
CA LYS A 149 16.50 2.22 -2.72
C LYS A 149 15.10 1.62 -2.58
N ALA A 150 14.09 2.46 -2.25
CA ALA A 150 12.70 2.03 -2.19
C ALA A 150 12.23 1.46 -3.53
N LYS A 151 12.52 2.15 -4.62
CA LYS A 151 12.21 1.74 -5.98
C LYS A 151 12.87 0.40 -6.34
N TYR A 152 14.15 0.24 -6.00
CA TYR A 152 14.88 -1.01 -6.25
C TYR A 152 14.30 -2.20 -5.47
N LEU A 153 14.11 -2.06 -4.16
CA LEU A 153 13.60 -3.16 -3.34
C LEU A 153 12.14 -3.50 -3.67
N ALA A 154 11.32 -2.50 -4.03
CA ALA A 154 9.95 -2.74 -4.50
C ALA A 154 9.93 -3.55 -5.81
N GLN A 155 10.85 -3.32 -6.73
CA GLN A 155 11.00 -4.16 -7.92
C GLN A 155 11.36 -5.60 -7.55
N VAL A 156 12.35 -5.79 -6.65
CA VAL A 156 12.79 -7.12 -6.20
C VAL A 156 11.63 -7.93 -5.59
N ASP A 157 10.77 -7.28 -4.78
CA ASP A 157 9.58 -7.94 -4.23
C ASP A 157 8.51 -8.19 -5.29
N ALA A 158 8.20 -7.17 -6.11
CA ALA A 158 7.08 -7.22 -7.05
C ALA A 158 7.26 -8.28 -8.15
N GLU A 159 8.49 -8.49 -8.64
CA GLU A 159 8.80 -9.41 -9.75
C GLU A 159 8.43 -10.88 -9.48
N VAL A 160 8.14 -11.26 -8.23
CA VAL A 160 7.66 -12.61 -7.92
C VAL A 160 6.28 -12.87 -8.52
N SER A 161 5.43 -11.85 -8.59
CA SER A 161 4.01 -11.94 -8.97
C SER A 161 3.61 -11.00 -10.11
N HIS A 162 4.34 -9.92 -10.36
CA HIS A 162 3.97 -8.84 -11.27
C HIS A 162 5.08 -8.49 -12.25
N SER A 163 4.71 -7.75 -13.30
CA SER A 163 5.63 -7.13 -14.25
C SER A 163 5.02 -5.81 -14.76
N GLU A 164 5.82 -4.99 -15.43
CA GLU A 164 5.37 -3.73 -16.05
C GLU A 164 4.59 -2.86 -15.06
N GLU A 165 3.33 -2.48 -15.34
CA GLU A 165 2.52 -1.60 -14.52
C GLU A 165 2.44 -2.05 -13.05
N GLY A 166 2.31 -3.36 -12.80
CA GLY A 166 2.27 -3.88 -11.43
C GLY A 166 3.56 -3.63 -10.65
N VAL A 167 4.71 -3.73 -11.32
CA VAL A 167 6.02 -3.39 -10.72
C VAL A 167 6.16 -1.89 -10.53
N TRP A 168 5.79 -1.07 -11.53
CA TRP A 168 5.86 0.39 -11.43
C TRP A 168 4.95 0.94 -10.33
N GLY A 169 3.76 0.34 -10.17
CA GLY A 169 2.86 0.66 -9.07
C GLY A 169 3.45 0.35 -7.70
N ALA A 170 4.08 -0.81 -7.53
CA ALA A 170 4.78 -1.18 -6.30
C ALA A 170 5.91 -0.19 -5.98
N GLN A 171 6.70 0.19 -6.99
CA GLN A 171 7.74 1.22 -6.87
C GLN A 171 7.13 2.57 -6.45
N ALA A 172 6.02 2.98 -7.06
CA ALA A 172 5.35 4.25 -6.76
C ALA A 172 4.88 4.32 -5.29
N VAL A 173 4.28 3.24 -4.76
CA VAL A 173 3.86 3.19 -3.36
C VAL A 173 5.06 3.22 -2.40
N ALA A 174 6.10 2.42 -2.66
CA ALA A 174 7.29 2.41 -1.82
C ALA A 174 8.00 3.79 -1.81
N VAL A 175 8.09 4.45 -2.96
CA VAL A 175 8.65 5.81 -3.09
C VAL A 175 7.78 6.82 -2.34
N ALA A 176 6.46 6.78 -2.49
CA ALA A 176 5.55 7.69 -1.81
C ALA A 176 5.67 7.59 -0.28
N VAL A 177 5.70 6.37 0.26
CA VAL A 177 5.87 6.14 1.70
C VAL A 177 7.27 6.59 2.16
N SER A 178 8.33 6.28 1.40
CA SER A 178 9.71 6.71 1.70
C SER A 178 9.83 8.23 1.83
N LEU A 179 9.24 8.98 0.92
CA LEU A 179 9.20 10.44 0.93
C LEU A 179 8.31 10.99 2.06
N ALA A 180 7.17 10.36 2.33
CA ALA A 180 6.28 10.75 3.41
C ALA A 180 6.95 10.59 4.80
N MET A 181 7.80 9.59 4.99
CA MET A 181 8.58 9.38 6.21
C MET A 181 9.49 10.55 6.57
N VAL A 182 9.94 11.33 5.59
CA VAL A 182 10.81 12.49 5.77
C VAL A 182 10.08 13.84 5.58
N ASP A 183 8.77 13.86 5.73
CA ASP A 183 7.92 15.05 5.60
C ASP A 183 8.06 15.77 4.24
N ALA A 184 8.24 15.02 3.16
CA ALA A 184 8.18 15.58 1.82
C ALA A 184 6.79 16.19 1.55
N THR A 185 6.73 17.25 0.74
CA THR A 185 5.45 17.84 0.35
C THR A 185 4.63 16.86 -0.49
N MET A 186 3.33 17.09 -0.63
CA MET A 186 2.51 16.24 -1.50
C MET A 186 2.94 16.34 -2.97
N ASP A 187 3.47 17.48 -3.37
CA ASP A 187 4.01 17.65 -4.73
C ASP A 187 5.32 16.87 -4.91
N ASP A 188 6.24 16.87 -3.92
CA ASP A 188 7.44 16.04 -3.95
C ASP A 188 7.07 14.54 -4.01
N ILE A 189 6.07 14.11 -3.25
CA ILE A 189 5.57 12.73 -3.29
C ILE A 189 4.99 12.40 -4.66
N TRP A 190 4.19 13.31 -5.23
CA TRP A 190 3.64 13.15 -6.56
C TRP A 190 4.72 13.02 -7.64
N ASP A 191 5.73 13.89 -7.61
CA ASP A 191 6.86 13.84 -8.54
C ASP A 191 7.64 12.53 -8.41
N GLY A 192 7.80 12.05 -7.16
CA GLY A 192 8.39 10.74 -6.88
C GLY A 192 7.59 9.58 -7.51
N VAL A 193 6.27 9.61 -7.36
CA VAL A 193 5.34 8.62 -7.97
C VAL A 193 5.43 8.67 -9.49
N MET A 194 5.37 9.87 -10.09
CA MET A 194 5.49 10.07 -11.53
C MET A 194 6.82 9.53 -12.09
N SER A 195 7.91 9.62 -11.31
CA SER A 195 9.22 9.09 -11.71
C SER A 195 9.26 7.56 -11.86
N CYS A 196 8.27 6.86 -11.30
CA CYS A 196 8.15 5.41 -11.42
C CYS A 196 7.38 4.97 -12.68
N ALA A 197 6.63 5.85 -13.30
CA ALA A 197 5.85 5.56 -14.50
C ALA A 197 6.72 5.81 -15.75
N PRO A 198 6.98 4.79 -16.59
CA PRO A 198 7.68 4.98 -17.84
C PRO A 198 6.90 5.91 -18.78
N LYS A 199 7.67 6.68 -19.55
CA LYS A 199 7.10 7.60 -20.54
C LYS A 199 6.21 6.85 -21.53
N ASP A 200 5.05 7.44 -21.85
CA ASP A 200 4.05 6.92 -22.78
C ASP A 200 3.41 5.58 -22.31
N SER A 201 3.57 5.20 -21.04
CA SER A 201 2.87 4.05 -20.44
C SER A 201 1.42 4.40 -20.08
N TRP A 202 0.58 3.37 -19.97
CA TRP A 202 -0.78 3.55 -19.48
C TRP A 202 -0.79 4.12 -18.05
N PHE A 203 0.13 3.70 -17.20
CA PHE A 203 0.26 4.22 -15.83
C PHE A 203 0.59 5.72 -15.81
N GLU A 204 1.55 6.18 -16.64
CA GLU A 204 1.86 7.61 -16.75
C GLU A 204 0.63 8.43 -17.20
N GLU A 205 -0.10 7.94 -18.21
CA GLU A 205 -1.27 8.63 -18.76
C GLU A 205 -2.38 8.79 -17.71
N THR A 206 -2.67 7.73 -16.94
CA THR A 206 -3.72 7.78 -15.93
C THR A 206 -3.34 8.62 -14.70
N LEU A 207 -2.06 8.63 -14.30
CA LEU A 207 -1.55 9.57 -13.29
C LEU A 207 -1.71 11.03 -13.75
N LYS A 208 -1.31 11.37 -14.98
CA LYS A 208 -1.50 12.71 -15.55
C LYS A 208 -2.97 13.11 -15.58
N ARG A 209 -3.85 12.17 -15.93
CA ARG A 209 -5.30 12.40 -15.95
C ARG A 209 -5.84 12.70 -14.56
N ALA A 210 -5.41 11.95 -13.54
CA ALA A 210 -5.77 12.23 -12.14
C ALA A 210 -5.29 13.63 -11.70
N ALA A 211 -4.06 14.01 -12.04
CA ALA A 211 -3.53 15.35 -11.74
C ALA A 211 -4.38 16.46 -12.37
N ASP A 212 -4.69 16.33 -13.67
CA ASP A 212 -5.53 17.24 -14.41
C ASP A 212 -6.92 17.44 -13.78
N ILE A 213 -7.55 16.34 -13.34
CA ILE A 213 -8.86 16.37 -12.67
C ILE A 213 -8.77 17.16 -11.37
N VAL A 214 -7.78 16.86 -10.54
CA VAL A 214 -7.59 17.52 -9.24
C VAL A 214 -7.26 19.00 -9.42
N GLU A 215 -6.42 19.36 -10.39
CA GLU A 215 -6.07 20.74 -10.69
C GLU A 215 -7.31 21.54 -11.14
N ARG A 216 -8.12 21.01 -12.05
CA ARG A 216 -9.37 21.63 -12.51
C ARG A 216 -10.39 21.78 -11.39
N ALA A 217 -10.42 20.84 -10.46
CA ALA A 217 -11.31 20.89 -9.31
C ALA A 217 -10.89 21.92 -8.26
N GLN A 218 -9.66 22.45 -8.32
CA GLN A 218 -9.12 23.44 -7.37
C GLN A 218 -9.32 23.07 -5.88
N GLY A 219 -9.21 21.77 -5.57
CA GLY A 219 -9.41 21.23 -4.23
C GLY A 219 -10.87 20.99 -3.85
N ASP A 220 -11.83 21.24 -4.72
CA ASP A 220 -13.23 20.89 -4.51
C ASP A 220 -13.46 19.40 -4.78
N ILE A 221 -13.67 18.64 -3.70
CA ILE A 221 -13.92 17.19 -3.77
C ILE A 221 -15.15 16.87 -4.62
N ALA A 222 -16.23 17.65 -4.54
CA ALA A 222 -17.46 17.40 -5.28
C ALA A 222 -17.24 17.51 -6.80
N LEU A 223 -16.35 18.41 -7.23
CA LEU A 223 -15.99 18.57 -8.65
C LEU A 223 -15.04 17.47 -9.13
N ALA A 224 -14.15 16.94 -8.27
CA ALA A 224 -13.18 15.90 -8.63
C ALA A 224 -13.77 14.48 -8.59
N TRP A 225 -14.74 14.22 -7.72
CA TRP A 225 -15.20 12.88 -7.35
C TRP A 225 -15.65 12.05 -8.55
N MET A 226 -16.63 12.55 -9.31
CA MET A 226 -17.16 11.82 -10.46
C MET A 226 -16.18 11.73 -11.64
N PRO A 227 -15.39 12.78 -11.98
CA PRO A 227 -14.33 12.64 -12.97
C PRO A 227 -13.28 11.60 -12.60
N LEU A 228 -12.81 11.53 -11.34
CA LEU A 228 -11.86 10.48 -10.91
C LEU A 228 -12.44 9.09 -11.13
N HIS A 229 -13.70 8.85 -10.77
CA HIS A 229 -14.35 7.56 -10.99
C HIS A 229 -14.56 7.21 -12.47
N ASN A 230 -14.96 8.19 -13.30
CA ASN A 230 -15.38 7.92 -14.67
C ASN A 230 -14.21 7.86 -15.63
N ASP A 231 -13.23 8.78 -15.46
CA ASP A 231 -12.15 8.96 -16.43
C ASP A 231 -10.99 7.99 -16.17
N LEU A 232 -10.89 7.43 -14.94
CA LEU A 232 -9.90 6.41 -14.58
C LEU A 232 -10.47 4.98 -14.64
N PHE A 233 -11.78 4.84 -14.82
CA PHE A 233 -12.46 3.54 -14.80
C PHE A 233 -11.83 2.53 -15.77
N SER A 234 -11.56 1.33 -15.26
CA SER A 234 -11.23 0.14 -16.04
C SER A 234 -12.22 -0.99 -15.74
N THR A 235 -12.23 -2.02 -16.58
CA THR A 235 -13.07 -3.21 -16.35
C THR A 235 -12.57 -4.07 -15.19
N HIS A 236 -11.33 -3.84 -14.75
CA HIS A 236 -10.71 -4.55 -13.65
C HIS A 236 -10.23 -3.53 -12.59
N ARG A 237 -11.05 -3.29 -11.57
CA ARG A 237 -10.84 -2.25 -10.55
C ARG A 237 -9.50 -2.33 -9.82
N SER A 238 -8.94 -3.55 -9.69
CA SER A 238 -7.65 -3.81 -9.04
C SER A 238 -6.47 -3.66 -10.01
N THR A 239 -6.62 -2.89 -11.08
CA THR A 239 -5.49 -2.55 -11.97
C THR A 239 -4.74 -1.35 -11.42
N VAL A 240 -3.40 -1.40 -11.45
CA VAL A 240 -2.53 -0.28 -11.02
C VAL A 240 -2.93 1.04 -11.69
N CYS A 241 -3.26 0.98 -12.99
CA CYS A 241 -3.62 2.17 -13.77
C CYS A 241 -4.99 2.79 -13.43
N GLU A 242 -5.79 2.16 -12.57
CA GLU A 242 -6.99 2.73 -11.97
C GLU A 242 -6.72 3.05 -10.48
N ALA A 243 -6.41 2.04 -9.68
CA ALA A 243 -6.34 2.16 -8.23
C ALA A 243 -5.34 3.23 -7.75
N LEU A 244 -4.11 3.26 -8.28
CA LEU A 244 -3.11 4.22 -7.79
C LEU A 244 -3.35 5.67 -8.21
N PRO A 245 -3.77 6.00 -9.45
CA PRO A 245 -4.22 7.35 -9.76
C PRO A 245 -5.39 7.83 -8.89
N GLU A 246 -6.29 6.94 -8.48
CA GLU A 246 -7.37 7.24 -7.52
C GLU A 246 -6.82 7.52 -6.11
N VAL A 247 -5.86 6.70 -5.62
CA VAL A 247 -5.16 6.96 -4.36
C VAL A 247 -4.53 8.34 -4.33
N PHE A 248 -3.66 8.61 -5.30
CA PHE A 248 -2.90 9.87 -5.33
C PHE A 248 -3.77 11.08 -5.66
N GLY A 249 -4.84 10.89 -6.42
CA GLY A 249 -5.88 11.90 -6.61
C GLY A 249 -6.58 12.26 -5.29
N CYS A 250 -6.98 11.28 -4.51
CA CYS A 250 -7.57 11.48 -3.18
C CYS A 250 -6.58 12.18 -2.22
N LEU A 251 -5.30 11.78 -2.22
CA LEU A 251 -4.27 12.42 -1.40
C LEU A 251 -4.01 13.88 -1.81
N LYS A 252 -4.00 14.20 -3.10
CA LYS A 252 -3.89 15.60 -3.56
C LYS A 252 -5.10 16.44 -3.15
N LEU A 253 -6.30 15.85 -3.11
CA LEU A 253 -7.51 16.53 -2.68
C LEU A 253 -7.58 16.73 -1.15
N ARG A 254 -7.05 15.77 -0.38
CA ARG A 254 -7.18 15.78 1.07
C ARG A 254 -6.00 15.08 1.74
N HIS A 255 -5.07 15.87 2.27
CA HIS A 255 -3.87 15.37 2.94
C HIS A 255 -3.46 16.19 4.17
N GLU A 256 -4.28 17.13 4.63
CA GLU A 256 -3.93 18.08 5.69
C GLU A 256 -3.85 17.42 7.08
N ASN A 257 -4.47 16.27 7.24
CA ASN A 257 -4.36 15.43 8.43
C ASN A 257 -4.69 13.97 8.10
N PHE A 258 -4.25 13.06 8.97
CA PHE A 258 -4.46 11.62 8.78
C PHE A 258 -5.93 11.25 8.59
N LYS A 259 -6.80 11.68 9.52
CA LYS A 259 -8.20 11.22 9.55
C LYS A 259 -8.99 11.64 8.31
N SER A 260 -8.91 12.91 7.91
CA SER A 260 -9.70 13.40 6.79
C SER A 260 -9.24 12.81 5.45
N GLY A 261 -7.93 12.66 5.26
CA GLY A 261 -7.38 12.05 4.06
C GLY A 261 -7.72 10.57 3.94
N LEU A 262 -7.55 9.83 5.04
CA LEU A 262 -7.89 8.41 5.08
C LEU A 262 -9.39 8.18 4.78
N LEU A 263 -10.28 8.92 5.44
CA LEU A 263 -11.72 8.75 5.24
C LEU A 263 -12.17 9.10 3.82
N LEU A 264 -11.53 10.07 3.15
CA LEU A 264 -11.79 10.32 1.74
C LEU A 264 -11.42 9.12 0.89
N ALA A 265 -10.20 8.59 1.04
CA ALA A 265 -9.69 7.47 0.28
C ALA A 265 -10.51 6.19 0.52
N CYS A 266 -10.77 5.82 1.77
CA CYS A 266 -11.52 4.60 2.10
C CYS A 266 -12.96 4.59 1.58
N ASN A 267 -13.60 5.75 1.45
CA ASN A 267 -14.97 5.86 0.94
C ASN A 267 -15.04 6.06 -0.57
N PHE A 268 -13.91 6.02 -1.26
CA PHE A 268 -13.90 6.22 -2.72
C PHE A 268 -14.68 5.14 -3.46
N GLY A 269 -14.71 3.91 -2.96
CA GLY A 269 -15.28 2.76 -3.66
C GLY A 269 -14.25 2.11 -4.57
N ARG A 270 -14.68 1.38 -5.57
CA ARG A 270 -13.84 0.63 -6.50
C ARG A 270 -12.97 -0.38 -5.74
N ASP A 271 -11.67 -0.25 -5.73
CA ASP A 271 -10.76 -1.09 -4.93
C ASP A 271 -10.37 -0.40 -3.62
N ALA A 272 -11.39 -0.02 -2.87
CA ALA A 272 -11.27 0.88 -1.73
C ALA A 272 -10.41 0.35 -0.57
N ASP A 273 -10.26 -0.96 -0.42
CA ASP A 273 -9.30 -1.57 0.52
C ASP A 273 -7.86 -1.19 0.16
N THR A 274 -7.44 -1.41 -1.08
CA THR A 274 -6.12 -0.99 -1.57
C THR A 274 -5.97 0.53 -1.55
N ILE A 275 -6.99 1.28 -2.02
CA ILE A 275 -6.96 2.75 -1.99
C ILE A 275 -6.79 3.25 -0.56
N GLY A 276 -7.52 2.68 0.39
CA GLY A 276 -7.43 3.00 1.81
C GLY A 276 -6.09 2.60 2.42
N ALA A 277 -5.61 1.39 2.14
CA ALA A 277 -4.34 0.87 2.66
C ALA A 277 -3.16 1.74 2.24
N VAL A 278 -3.04 2.05 0.95
CA VAL A 278 -1.95 2.89 0.43
C VAL A 278 -2.03 4.32 0.96
N ALA A 279 -3.23 4.93 0.93
CA ALA A 279 -3.41 6.28 1.48
C ALA A 279 -3.10 6.31 2.99
N GLY A 280 -3.53 5.28 3.73
CA GLY A 280 -3.25 5.12 5.15
C GLY A 280 -1.76 4.99 5.46
N ALA A 281 -1.02 4.23 4.63
CA ALA A 281 0.44 4.10 4.75
C ALA A 281 1.14 5.45 4.54
N VAL A 282 0.80 6.18 3.48
CA VAL A 282 1.40 7.49 3.17
C VAL A 282 1.08 8.53 4.26
N LEU A 283 -0.19 8.65 4.66
CA LEU A 283 -0.61 9.60 5.68
C LEU A 283 -0.06 9.23 7.06
N GLY A 284 -0.03 7.93 7.40
CA GLY A 284 0.56 7.45 8.64
C GLY A 284 2.08 7.68 8.71
N ALA A 285 2.79 7.50 7.60
CA ALA A 285 4.20 7.84 7.47
C ALA A 285 4.46 9.32 7.68
N ARG A 286 3.56 10.17 7.15
CA ARG A 286 3.69 11.63 7.27
C ARG A 286 3.41 12.13 8.67
N TYR A 287 2.31 11.69 9.28
CA TYR A 287 1.78 12.28 10.51
C TYR A 287 2.07 11.49 11.79
N GLY A 288 2.61 10.27 11.66
CA GLY A 288 2.92 9.38 12.78
C GLY A 288 1.70 8.76 13.45
N ALA A 289 1.94 7.77 14.30
CA ALA A 289 0.91 7.07 15.07
C ALA A 289 0.19 7.98 16.07
N GLY A 290 0.89 9.01 16.58
CA GLY A 290 0.32 10.02 17.46
C GLY A 290 -0.85 10.81 16.85
N SER A 291 -0.97 10.85 15.51
CA SER A 291 -2.07 11.50 14.79
C SER A 291 -3.29 10.58 14.59
N ILE A 292 -3.14 9.29 14.83
CA ILE A 292 -4.18 8.28 14.60
C ILE A 292 -4.99 8.10 15.88
N PRO A 293 -6.34 8.05 15.81
CA PRO A 293 -7.15 7.72 16.99
C PRO A 293 -6.71 6.39 17.61
N GLN A 294 -6.39 6.39 18.90
CA GLN A 294 -5.82 5.24 19.60
C GLN A 294 -6.70 3.98 19.50
N HIS A 295 -8.02 4.15 19.49
CA HIS A 295 -8.93 3.03 19.35
C HIS A 295 -8.87 2.39 17.95
N TRP A 296 -8.50 3.14 16.90
CA TRP A 296 -8.28 2.59 15.55
C TRP A 296 -7.05 1.68 15.54
N ILE A 297 -5.94 2.15 16.13
CA ILE A 297 -4.72 1.34 16.28
C ILE A 297 -5.02 0.05 17.04
N SER A 298 -5.68 0.17 18.22
CA SER A 298 -5.97 -0.99 19.07
C SER A 298 -6.84 -2.05 18.39
N LYS A 299 -7.73 -1.62 17.48
CA LYS A 299 -8.65 -2.51 16.77
C LYS A 299 -7.96 -3.29 15.65
N THR A 300 -6.99 -2.68 14.96
CA THR A 300 -6.28 -3.31 13.83
C THR A 300 -4.93 -3.91 14.22
N GLN A 301 -4.50 -3.75 15.49
CA GLN A 301 -3.19 -4.17 15.96
C GLN A 301 -2.87 -5.65 15.69
N PHE A 302 -3.87 -6.51 15.70
CA PHE A 302 -3.73 -7.95 15.45
C PHE A 302 -4.56 -8.36 14.24
N PRO A 303 -3.92 -8.68 13.10
CA PRO A 303 -4.60 -9.11 11.89
C PRO A 303 -5.43 -10.37 12.07
N SER A 304 -6.43 -10.55 11.23
CA SER A 304 -7.34 -11.70 11.29
C SER A 304 -6.71 -13.00 10.80
N GLY A 305 -5.69 -12.94 9.92
CA GLY A 305 -5.06 -14.11 9.30
C GLY A 305 -6.04 -14.84 8.37
N THR A 306 -6.85 -14.08 7.65
CA THR A 306 -7.88 -14.63 6.75
C THR A 306 -7.29 -15.08 5.42
N CYS A 307 -6.35 -14.30 4.87
CA CYS A 307 -5.66 -14.60 3.62
C CYS A 307 -4.40 -15.43 3.88
N LEU A 308 -3.56 -14.99 4.82
CA LEU A 308 -2.30 -15.62 5.19
C LEU A 308 -2.34 -16.02 6.68
N SER A 309 -2.53 -17.29 6.94
CA SER A 309 -2.78 -17.83 8.30
C SER A 309 -1.67 -17.49 9.30
N PHE A 310 -0.41 -17.34 8.85
CA PHE A 310 0.72 -17.00 9.71
C PHE A 310 0.61 -15.59 10.31
N THR A 311 -0.17 -14.69 9.69
CA THR A 311 -0.32 -13.30 10.17
C THR A 311 -1.21 -13.18 11.39
N LYS A 312 -2.02 -14.20 11.65
CA LYS A 312 -2.94 -14.21 12.79
C LYS A 312 -2.20 -14.01 14.12
N GLY A 313 -2.52 -12.91 14.78
CA GLY A 313 -1.95 -12.59 16.09
C GLY A 313 -0.56 -11.95 16.03
N ILE A 314 -0.04 -11.61 14.85
CA ILE A 314 1.12 -10.73 14.74
C ILE A 314 0.76 -9.37 15.33
N ASP A 315 1.65 -8.83 16.17
CA ASP A 315 1.52 -7.44 16.62
C ASP A 315 2.14 -6.50 15.59
N ILE A 316 1.29 -5.71 14.92
CA ILE A 316 1.71 -4.73 13.91
C ILE A 316 2.70 -3.70 14.50
N LEU A 317 2.53 -3.30 15.76
CA LEU A 317 3.43 -2.35 16.43
C LEU A 317 4.82 -2.96 16.66
N ASP A 318 4.90 -4.25 17.02
CA ASP A 318 6.18 -4.97 17.16
C ASP A 318 6.91 -5.08 15.81
N TYR A 319 6.17 -5.35 14.72
CA TYR A 319 6.76 -5.38 13.37
C TYR A 319 7.27 -4.00 12.93
N ALA A 320 6.52 -2.95 13.21
CA ALA A 320 6.95 -1.58 12.96
C ALA A 320 8.25 -1.25 13.72
N ASP A 321 8.31 -1.59 15.01
CA ASP A 321 9.49 -1.35 15.84
C ASP A 321 10.73 -2.14 15.37
N LYS A 322 10.52 -3.38 14.90
CA LYS A 322 11.58 -4.21 14.32
C LYS A 322 12.13 -3.62 13.04
N ILE A 323 11.25 -3.12 12.13
CA ILE A 323 11.70 -2.42 10.92
C ILE A 323 12.50 -1.17 11.31
N ALA A 324 11.97 -0.35 12.22
CA ALA A 324 12.68 0.84 12.69
C ALA A 324 14.06 0.53 13.30
N ALA A 325 14.21 -0.64 13.94
CA ALA A 325 15.48 -1.07 14.52
C ALA A 325 16.54 -1.42 13.46
N LEU A 326 16.15 -1.79 12.26
CA LEU A 326 17.04 -2.12 11.15
C LEU A 326 17.51 -0.87 10.36
N MET A 327 16.83 0.26 10.53
CA MET A 327 17.18 1.49 9.82
C MET A 327 18.41 2.14 10.45
N LYS A 328 19.44 2.35 9.62
CA LYS A 328 20.75 2.89 10.02
C LYS A 328 21.11 4.11 9.19
#